data_3f406ec9b903402a8d54fc893a9d7e60
#
_entry.id   3f406ec9b903402a8d54fc893a9d7e60
#
_cell.length_a   1.000
_cell.length_b   1.000
_cell.length_c   1.000
_cell.angle_alpha   90.00
_cell.angle_beta   90.00
_cell.angle_gamma   90.00
#
_symmetry.space_group_name_H-M   'P 1'
#
loop_
_entity.id
_entity.type
_entity.pdbx_description
1 polymer ?
#
loop_
_entity_poly.entity_id
_entity_poly.type
_entity_poly.pdbx_seq_one_letter_code
_entity_poly.pdbx_strand_id
1 'polypeptide(L)'
;NIGHSESAAGVVGLIKVIQAMRNDVIPANINYSAPNRYIDFEAERLQVVEDPREWPEYSGRKVAGVSGFGFGGTNAHVVLTDYRGTPAEREPQLSTDTVALPVSGLLPSRRARAAALLADFIEAEKPALVDVARTVARRNHSRSRAVVVASSAEEAVKRLRQVAEGKVSVGIAAADSPQVPGPVF
;
A
#
# COMPACT_ATOMS: atom_id res chain seq x y z
N ASN A 1 20.98 -7.83 -2.93
CA ASN A 1 21.72 -6.91 -3.81
C ASN A 1 21.71 -5.46 -3.29
N ILE A 2 21.12 -5.21 -2.13
CA ILE A 2 21.05 -3.91 -1.46
C ILE A 2 21.71 -3.94 -0.07
N GLY A 3 22.39 -5.04 0.26
CA GLY A 3 22.93 -5.32 1.58
C GLY A 3 21.88 -5.79 2.58
N HIS A 4 22.33 -6.00 3.81
CA HIS A 4 21.44 -6.45 4.90
C HIS A 4 20.69 -5.26 5.50
N SER A 5 19.35 -5.30 5.40
CA SER A 5 18.46 -4.22 5.87
C SER A 5 18.06 -4.40 7.36
N GLU A 6 18.80 -5.20 8.12
CA GLU A 6 18.57 -5.45 9.54
C GLU A 6 17.12 -5.81 9.88
N SER A 7 16.44 -5.02 10.69
CA SER A 7 15.05 -5.28 11.07
C SER A 7 14.06 -5.24 9.91
N ALA A 8 14.41 -4.65 8.78
CA ALA A 8 13.59 -4.61 7.57
C ALA A 8 13.87 -5.77 6.59
N ALA A 9 14.86 -6.65 6.86
CA ALA A 9 15.30 -7.68 5.92
C ALA A 9 14.18 -8.62 5.47
N GLY A 10 13.31 -9.06 6.40
CA GLY A 10 12.16 -9.91 6.07
C GLY A 10 11.16 -9.23 5.13
N VAL A 11 10.87 -7.96 5.37
CA VAL A 11 9.94 -7.18 4.51
C VAL A 11 10.54 -6.92 3.14
N VAL A 12 11.84 -6.65 3.05
CA VAL A 12 12.56 -6.50 1.77
C VAL A 12 12.50 -7.80 0.98
N GLY A 13 12.73 -8.95 1.63
CA GLY A 13 12.58 -10.27 1.00
C GLY A 13 11.17 -10.51 0.48
N LEU A 14 10.15 -10.14 1.27
CA LEU A 14 8.74 -10.24 0.89
C LEU A 14 8.44 -9.40 -0.35
N ILE A 15 8.87 -8.13 -0.36
CA ILE A 15 8.67 -7.23 -1.52
C ILE A 15 9.37 -7.79 -2.76
N LYS A 16 10.60 -8.31 -2.63
CA LYS A 16 11.31 -8.93 -3.74
C LYS A 16 10.51 -10.08 -4.35
N VAL A 17 10.00 -10.99 -3.52
CA VAL A 17 9.20 -12.13 -3.97
C VAL A 17 7.91 -11.68 -4.65
N ILE A 18 7.18 -10.73 -4.07
CA ILE A 18 5.96 -10.20 -4.68
C ILE A 18 6.25 -9.59 -6.07
N GLN A 19 7.32 -8.82 -6.21
CA GLN A 19 7.69 -8.24 -7.50
C GLN A 19 8.12 -9.31 -8.51
N ALA A 20 8.87 -10.33 -8.08
CA ALA A 20 9.26 -11.45 -8.92
C ALA A 20 8.04 -12.25 -9.43
N MET A 21 7.07 -12.54 -8.55
CA MET A 21 5.81 -13.20 -8.92
C MET A 21 4.97 -12.37 -9.90
N ARG A 22 4.93 -11.04 -9.71
CA ARG A 22 4.18 -10.11 -10.58
C ARG A 22 4.78 -9.99 -11.98
N ASN A 23 6.11 -10.11 -12.08
CA ASN A 23 6.84 -10.03 -13.35
C ASN A 23 7.10 -11.42 -13.96
N ASP A 24 6.62 -12.48 -13.33
CA ASP A 24 6.75 -13.87 -13.79
C ASP A 24 8.20 -14.36 -13.93
N VAL A 25 9.12 -13.75 -13.20
CA VAL A 25 10.55 -14.04 -13.28
C VAL A 25 11.14 -14.23 -11.89
N ILE A 26 11.88 -15.33 -11.69
CA ILE A 26 12.77 -15.48 -10.54
C ILE A 26 14.13 -14.90 -10.96
N PRO A 27 14.57 -13.77 -10.37
CA PRO A 27 15.83 -13.14 -10.73
C PRO A 27 17.02 -13.98 -10.25
N ALA A 28 18.13 -13.85 -10.96
CA ALA A 28 19.39 -14.48 -10.58
C ALA A 28 19.91 -14.02 -9.23
N ASN A 29 20.59 -14.92 -8.54
CA ASN A 29 21.34 -14.61 -7.34
C ASN A 29 22.72 -14.05 -7.74
N ILE A 30 22.95 -12.77 -7.51
CA ILE A 30 24.23 -12.15 -7.88
C ILE A 30 25.35 -12.54 -6.91
N ASN A 31 26.60 -12.47 -7.39
CA ASN A 31 27.80 -12.79 -6.62
C ASN A 31 27.81 -14.25 -6.06
N TYR A 32 27.13 -15.16 -6.75
CA TYR A 32 27.19 -16.57 -6.45
C TYR A 32 28.23 -17.23 -7.36
N SER A 33 29.17 -17.96 -6.77
CA SER A 33 30.27 -18.61 -7.52
C SER A 33 30.33 -20.13 -7.28
N ALA A 34 29.85 -20.58 -6.13
CA ALA A 34 29.83 -22.00 -5.80
C ALA A 34 28.86 -22.28 -4.63
N PRO A 35 28.29 -23.49 -4.54
CA PRO A 35 27.46 -23.89 -3.42
C PRO A 35 28.31 -24.03 -2.14
N ASN A 36 27.65 -23.88 -1.00
CA ASN A 36 28.28 -24.13 0.29
C ASN A 36 28.59 -25.62 0.42
N ARG A 37 29.88 -25.96 0.61
CA ARG A 37 30.38 -27.33 0.70
C ARG A 37 29.86 -28.13 1.91
N TYR A 38 29.25 -27.47 2.87
CA TYR A 38 28.67 -28.10 4.07
C TYR A 38 27.17 -28.39 3.93
N ILE A 39 26.58 -28.05 2.80
CA ILE A 39 25.16 -28.29 2.49
C ILE A 39 25.12 -29.22 1.28
N ASP A 40 24.45 -30.35 1.44
CA ASP A 40 24.16 -31.26 0.32
C ASP A 40 22.91 -30.76 -0.41
N PHE A 41 23.15 -29.88 -1.40
CA PHE A 41 22.08 -29.25 -2.18
C PHE A 41 21.21 -30.27 -2.93
N GLU A 42 21.77 -31.40 -3.35
CA GLU A 42 21.05 -32.46 -4.06
C GLU A 42 20.13 -33.22 -3.11
N ALA A 43 20.65 -33.70 -1.98
CA ALA A 43 19.89 -34.41 -0.96
C ALA A 43 18.76 -33.56 -0.39
N GLU A 44 19.02 -32.25 -0.16
CA GLU A 44 18.06 -31.29 0.36
C GLU A 44 17.14 -30.70 -0.74
N ARG A 45 17.33 -31.08 -2.00
CA ARG A 45 16.55 -30.57 -3.16
C ARG A 45 16.56 -29.07 -3.27
N LEU A 46 17.70 -28.47 -2.97
CA LEU A 46 17.91 -27.03 -3.07
C LEU A 46 18.57 -26.68 -4.41
N GLN A 47 18.20 -25.54 -4.95
CA GLN A 47 18.83 -24.99 -6.15
C GLN A 47 18.97 -23.48 -6.00
N VAL A 48 20.17 -22.97 -6.21
CA VAL A 48 20.41 -21.55 -6.35
C VAL A 48 20.07 -21.12 -7.78
N VAL A 49 19.35 -20.02 -7.93
CA VAL A 49 19.02 -19.49 -9.24
C VAL A 49 20.20 -18.65 -9.72
N GLU A 50 20.94 -19.15 -10.69
CA GLU A 50 22.14 -18.52 -11.27
C GLU A 50 21.77 -17.61 -12.45
N ASP A 51 20.83 -18.02 -13.27
CA ASP A 51 20.26 -17.25 -14.37
C ASP A 51 18.78 -16.93 -14.14
N PRO A 52 18.27 -15.79 -14.59
CA PRO A 52 16.85 -15.49 -14.50
C PRO A 52 16.02 -16.58 -15.18
N ARG A 53 14.96 -17.03 -14.53
CA ARG A 53 14.06 -18.04 -15.07
C ARG A 53 12.61 -17.69 -14.80
N GLU A 54 11.70 -18.27 -15.61
CA GLU A 54 10.28 -18.14 -15.40
C GLU A 54 9.85 -18.70 -14.05
N TRP A 55 8.81 -18.11 -13.49
CA TRP A 55 8.25 -18.57 -12.23
C TRP A 55 7.52 -19.91 -12.43
N PRO A 56 7.86 -20.98 -11.71
CA PRO A 56 7.17 -22.24 -11.86
C PRO A 56 5.75 -22.18 -11.30
N GLU A 57 4.81 -22.79 -12.00
CA GLU A 57 3.44 -22.92 -11.52
C GLU A 57 3.19 -24.36 -11.04
N TYR A 58 2.60 -24.48 -9.86
CA TYR A 58 2.15 -25.74 -9.29
C TYR A 58 0.63 -25.73 -9.17
N SER A 59 -0.03 -26.70 -9.83
CA SER A 59 -1.50 -26.71 -9.91
C SER A 59 -2.10 -25.40 -10.40
N GLY A 60 -1.44 -24.75 -11.36
CA GLY A 60 -1.87 -23.48 -11.92
C GLY A 60 -1.68 -22.27 -10.99
N ARG A 61 -0.85 -22.38 -9.97
CA ARG A 61 -0.55 -21.29 -9.04
C ARG A 61 0.93 -21.09 -8.82
N LYS A 62 1.33 -19.84 -8.63
CA LYS A 62 2.65 -19.47 -8.16
C LYS A 62 2.66 -19.50 -6.64
N VAL A 63 3.65 -20.16 -6.06
CA VAL A 63 3.79 -20.26 -4.61
C VAL A 63 5.22 -19.90 -4.21
N ALA A 64 5.38 -19.24 -3.10
CA ALA A 64 6.68 -18.90 -2.53
C ALA A 64 6.67 -18.91 -1.01
N GLY A 65 7.81 -19.24 -0.42
CA GLY A 65 8.08 -19.07 1.01
C GLY A 65 9.12 -17.97 1.24
N VAL A 66 8.93 -17.16 2.27
CA VAL A 66 9.91 -16.17 2.72
C VAL A 66 10.18 -16.40 4.19
N SER A 67 11.45 -16.67 4.53
CA SER A 67 11.89 -16.84 5.91
C SER A 67 12.70 -15.63 6.37
N GLY A 68 12.48 -15.21 7.59
CA GLY A 68 13.29 -14.22 8.29
C GLY A 68 13.78 -14.80 9.62
N PHE A 69 15.06 -14.66 9.90
CA PHE A 69 15.70 -15.17 11.10
C PHE A 69 16.28 -13.99 11.90
N GLY A 70 15.70 -13.71 13.05
CA GLY A 70 16.19 -12.66 13.94
C GLY A 70 17.37 -13.11 14.77
N PHE A 71 18.39 -12.26 14.91
CA PHE A 71 19.57 -12.54 15.73
C PHE A 71 19.23 -12.87 17.20
N GLY A 72 18.13 -12.29 17.72
CA GLY A 72 17.59 -12.57 19.05
C GLY A 72 16.78 -13.87 19.17
N GLY A 73 16.72 -14.69 18.09
CA GLY A 73 16.01 -15.98 18.06
C GLY A 73 14.54 -15.91 17.63
N THR A 74 14.02 -14.75 17.31
CA THR A 74 12.67 -14.62 16.74
C THR A 74 12.71 -14.94 15.25
N ASN A 75 12.00 -15.97 14.82
CA ASN A 75 11.93 -16.40 13.43
C ASN A 75 10.52 -16.23 12.90
N ALA A 76 10.40 -15.94 11.61
CA ALA A 76 9.13 -15.84 10.91
C ALA A 76 9.22 -16.53 9.54
N HIS A 77 8.14 -17.18 9.15
CA HIS A 77 7.99 -17.76 7.82
C HIS A 77 6.63 -17.35 7.25
N VAL A 78 6.62 -16.85 6.01
CA VAL A 78 5.41 -16.43 5.29
C VAL A 78 5.32 -17.21 4.01
N VAL A 79 4.18 -17.84 3.76
CA VAL A 79 3.84 -18.48 2.49
C VAL A 79 2.96 -17.55 1.68
N LEU A 80 3.32 -17.34 0.41
CA LEU A 80 2.59 -16.51 -0.53
C LEU A 80 2.08 -17.35 -1.70
N THR A 81 0.94 -16.98 -2.22
CA THR A 81 0.44 -17.47 -3.51
C THR A 81 -0.09 -16.30 -4.32
N ASP A 82 -0.06 -16.45 -5.65
CA ASP A 82 -0.68 -15.47 -6.53
C ASP A 82 -2.21 -15.44 -6.30
N TYR A 83 -2.76 -14.23 -6.37
CA TYR A 83 -4.19 -14.02 -6.32
C TYR A 83 -4.78 -14.04 -7.73
N ARG A 84 -5.57 -15.07 -8.02
CA ARG A 84 -6.31 -15.22 -9.28
C ARG A 84 -7.83 -15.05 -9.06
N GLY A 85 -8.18 -14.14 -8.16
CA GLY A 85 -9.59 -13.79 -7.98
C GLY A 85 -10.13 -13.10 -9.23
N THR A 86 -11.37 -13.41 -9.58
CA THR A 86 -12.13 -12.57 -10.51
C THR A 86 -12.06 -11.14 -10.00
N PRO A 87 -11.77 -10.13 -10.87
CA PRO A 87 -11.95 -8.76 -10.47
C PRO A 87 -13.33 -8.66 -9.82
N ALA A 88 -13.39 -8.15 -8.59
CA ALA A 88 -14.68 -7.95 -7.95
C ALA A 88 -15.58 -7.23 -8.96
N GLU A 89 -16.72 -7.84 -9.30
CA GLU A 89 -17.71 -7.13 -10.10
C GLU A 89 -17.90 -5.79 -9.43
N ARG A 90 -17.62 -4.72 -10.19
CA ARG A 90 -17.85 -3.37 -9.66
C ARG A 90 -19.31 -3.35 -9.27
N GLU A 91 -19.56 -3.23 -7.96
CA GLU A 91 -20.93 -2.94 -7.52
C GLU A 91 -21.49 -1.84 -8.42
N PRO A 92 -22.76 -1.98 -8.87
CA PRO A 92 -23.38 -0.99 -9.74
C PRO A 92 -23.07 0.39 -9.17
N GLN A 93 -22.46 1.24 -9.98
CA GLN A 93 -22.16 2.60 -9.56
C GLN A 93 -23.49 3.21 -9.15
N LEU A 94 -23.66 3.49 -7.86
CA LEU A 94 -24.66 4.44 -7.44
C LEU A 94 -24.38 5.70 -8.26
N SER A 95 -25.30 6.04 -9.14
CA SER A 95 -25.24 7.25 -9.96
C SER A 95 -25.51 8.45 -9.05
N THR A 96 -24.60 8.72 -8.13
CA THR A 96 -24.63 9.94 -7.34
C THR A 96 -23.70 10.92 -8.03
N ASP A 97 -24.30 11.95 -8.58
CA ASP A 97 -23.55 13.06 -9.19
C ASP A 97 -22.65 13.79 -8.17
N THR A 98 -22.85 13.52 -6.89
CA THR A 98 -22.15 14.21 -5.79
C THR A 98 -21.55 13.22 -4.81
N VAL A 99 -20.28 13.41 -4.47
CA VAL A 99 -19.54 12.59 -3.51
C VAL A 99 -18.99 13.40 -2.35
N ALA A 100 -18.77 12.73 -1.21
CA ALA A 100 -18.11 13.30 -0.04
C ALA A 100 -16.69 12.73 0.07
N LEU A 101 -15.68 13.61 0.17
CA LEU A 101 -14.27 13.30 0.27
C LEU A 101 -13.75 13.69 1.65
N PRO A 102 -13.75 12.80 2.64
CA PRO A 102 -13.16 13.08 3.93
C PRO A 102 -11.63 13.12 3.85
N VAL A 103 -11.02 14.12 4.46
CA VAL A 103 -9.59 14.24 4.68
C VAL A 103 -9.30 14.52 6.14
N SER A 104 -8.22 13.95 6.68
CA SER A 104 -7.90 14.14 8.08
C SER A 104 -6.41 14.07 8.38
N GLY A 105 -6.05 14.54 9.55
CA GLY A 105 -4.71 14.44 10.11
C GLY A 105 -4.74 14.57 11.62
N LEU A 106 -3.65 14.24 12.29
CA LEU A 106 -3.54 14.42 13.73
C LEU A 106 -3.59 15.91 14.12
N LEU A 107 -3.06 16.75 13.24
CA LEU A 107 -2.99 18.22 13.39
C LEU A 107 -3.61 18.89 12.15
N PRO A 108 -4.08 20.15 12.25
CA PRO A 108 -4.58 20.93 11.11
C PRO A 108 -3.61 20.98 9.94
N SER A 109 -2.31 21.13 10.20
CA SER A 109 -1.27 21.14 9.15
C SER A 109 -1.16 19.79 8.41
N ARG A 110 -1.38 18.68 9.10
CA ARG A 110 -1.40 17.33 8.48
C ARG A 110 -2.66 17.12 7.65
N ARG A 111 -3.81 17.62 8.12
CA ARG A 111 -5.05 17.64 7.33
C ARG A 111 -4.86 18.45 6.04
N ALA A 112 -4.29 19.66 6.16
CA ALA A 112 -4.00 20.52 5.02
C ALA A 112 -3.10 19.82 3.99
N ARG A 113 -2.02 19.16 4.44
CA ARG A 113 -1.14 18.38 3.58
C ARG A 113 -1.85 17.19 2.92
N ALA A 114 -2.70 16.46 3.66
CA ALA A 114 -3.47 15.36 3.12
C ALA A 114 -4.45 15.82 2.03
N ALA A 115 -5.09 16.98 2.22
CA ALA A 115 -5.94 17.59 1.22
C ALA A 115 -5.17 17.98 -0.04
N ALA A 116 -3.99 18.59 0.10
CA ALA A 116 -3.13 18.93 -1.04
C ALA A 116 -2.73 17.69 -1.84
N LEU A 117 -2.24 16.64 -1.16
CA LEU A 117 -1.83 15.39 -1.81
C LEU A 117 -2.99 14.68 -2.52
N LEU A 118 -4.19 14.73 -1.95
CA LEU A 118 -5.37 14.15 -2.60
C LEU A 118 -5.78 14.95 -3.84
N ALA A 119 -5.66 16.29 -3.79
CA ALA A 119 -5.88 17.14 -4.95
C ALA A 119 -4.89 16.84 -6.08
N ASP A 120 -3.58 16.74 -5.74
CA ASP A 120 -2.52 16.39 -6.70
C ASP A 120 -2.79 15.04 -7.35
N PHE A 121 -3.19 14.04 -6.57
CA PHE A 121 -3.52 12.71 -7.08
C PHE A 121 -4.71 12.73 -8.05
N ILE A 122 -5.82 13.42 -7.69
CA ILE A 122 -7.00 13.49 -8.56
C ILE A 122 -6.66 14.22 -9.88
N GLU A 123 -5.85 15.26 -9.83
CA GLU A 123 -5.44 16.05 -10.98
C GLU A 123 -4.51 15.27 -11.92
N ALA A 124 -3.54 14.53 -11.36
CA ALA A 124 -2.56 13.75 -12.13
C ALA A 124 -3.16 12.46 -12.70
N GLU A 125 -3.83 11.67 -11.89
CA GLU A 125 -4.26 10.31 -12.26
C GLU A 125 -5.68 10.26 -12.85
N LYS A 126 -6.46 11.33 -12.67
CA LYS A 126 -7.86 11.45 -13.15
C LYS A 126 -8.74 10.23 -12.84
N PRO A 127 -8.72 9.71 -11.59
CA PRO A 127 -9.50 8.55 -11.22
C PRO A 127 -11.01 8.85 -11.21
N ALA A 128 -11.85 7.82 -11.25
CA ALA A 128 -13.28 8.00 -11.01
C ALA A 128 -13.50 8.55 -9.58
N LEU A 129 -14.16 9.68 -9.45
CA LEU A 129 -14.30 10.39 -8.18
C LEU A 129 -15.02 9.55 -7.10
N VAL A 130 -15.95 8.68 -7.52
CA VAL A 130 -16.64 7.74 -6.64
C VAL A 130 -15.71 6.71 -6.02
N ASP A 131 -14.70 6.24 -6.74
CA ASP A 131 -13.73 5.27 -6.25
C ASP A 131 -12.76 5.93 -5.25
N VAL A 132 -12.40 7.19 -5.50
CA VAL A 132 -11.66 8.01 -4.54
C VAL A 132 -12.47 8.17 -3.25
N ALA A 133 -13.74 8.55 -3.35
CA ALA A 133 -14.62 8.75 -2.20
C ALA A 133 -14.77 7.47 -1.37
N ARG A 134 -15.02 6.33 -2.01
CA ARG A 134 -15.07 5.02 -1.35
C ARG A 134 -13.78 4.67 -0.62
N THR A 135 -12.63 4.97 -1.24
CA THR A 135 -11.33 4.69 -0.67
C THR A 135 -11.03 5.56 0.54
N VAL A 136 -11.23 6.88 0.42
CA VAL A 136 -10.94 7.80 1.53
C VAL A 136 -11.93 7.64 2.68
N ALA A 137 -13.20 7.30 2.42
CA ALA A 137 -14.18 7.05 3.46
C ALA A 137 -13.86 5.84 4.37
N ARG A 138 -13.10 4.87 3.85
CA ARG A 138 -12.69 3.65 4.59
C ARG A 138 -11.41 3.81 5.40
N ARG A 139 -10.75 4.98 5.33
CA ARG A 139 -9.52 5.23 6.09
C ARG A 139 -9.84 5.62 7.53
N ASN A 140 -8.92 5.34 8.43
CA ASN A 140 -8.99 5.84 9.79
C ASN A 140 -8.85 7.37 9.79
N HIS A 141 -9.84 8.06 10.34
CA HIS A 141 -9.86 9.51 10.41
C HIS A 141 -9.36 9.99 11.78
N SER A 142 -8.33 10.84 11.74
CA SER A 142 -7.73 11.47 12.91
C SER A 142 -8.57 12.63 13.45
N ARG A 143 -8.02 13.36 14.44
CA ARG A 143 -8.74 14.41 15.20
C ARG A 143 -9.08 15.64 14.37
N SER A 144 -8.18 16.09 13.51
CA SER A 144 -8.41 17.22 12.62
C SER A 144 -9.00 16.72 11.32
N ARG A 145 -10.23 17.10 11.01
CA ARG A 145 -11.03 16.54 9.91
C ARG A 145 -11.57 17.63 9.01
N ALA A 146 -11.70 17.33 7.74
CA ALA A 146 -12.53 18.08 6.82
C ALA A 146 -13.23 17.14 5.86
N VAL A 147 -14.38 17.54 5.36
CA VAL A 147 -15.11 16.85 4.30
C VAL A 147 -15.33 17.85 3.17
N VAL A 148 -14.97 17.41 1.98
CA VAL A 148 -15.25 18.12 0.74
C VAL A 148 -16.38 17.40 0.02
N VAL A 149 -17.42 18.13 -0.35
CA VAL A 149 -18.52 17.62 -1.18
C VAL A 149 -18.29 18.13 -2.60
N ALA A 150 -18.33 17.28 -3.60
CA ALA A 150 -18.04 17.65 -4.99
C ALA A 150 -18.82 16.79 -5.99
N SER A 151 -19.21 17.39 -7.12
CA SER A 151 -19.90 16.73 -8.22
C SER A 151 -19.01 16.54 -9.44
N SER A 152 -17.81 17.11 -9.46
CA SER A 152 -16.81 16.91 -10.51
C SER A 152 -15.40 16.86 -9.94
N ALA A 153 -14.46 16.33 -10.72
CA ALA A 153 -13.05 16.27 -10.34
C ALA A 153 -12.45 17.67 -10.15
N GLU A 154 -12.79 18.62 -11.03
CA GLU A 154 -12.34 20.02 -10.95
C GLU A 154 -12.83 20.68 -9.67
N GLU A 155 -14.09 20.46 -9.32
CA GLU A 155 -14.68 20.97 -8.09
C GLU A 155 -14.03 20.35 -6.86
N ALA A 156 -13.77 19.03 -6.87
CA ALA A 156 -13.07 18.33 -5.80
C ALA A 156 -11.66 18.91 -5.58
N VAL A 157 -10.88 19.04 -6.65
CA VAL A 157 -9.52 19.61 -6.61
C VAL A 157 -9.56 21.03 -6.05
N LYS A 158 -10.43 21.88 -6.57
CA LYS A 158 -10.57 23.27 -6.10
C LYS A 158 -10.86 23.35 -4.60
N ARG A 159 -11.83 22.55 -4.12
CA ARG A 159 -12.23 22.54 -2.70
C ARG A 159 -11.16 21.91 -1.81
N LEU A 160 -10.47 20.87 -2.26
CA LEU A 160 -9.34 20.28 -1.53
C LEU A 160 -8.17 21.27 -1.40
N ARG A 161 -7.88 22.06 -2.43
CA ARG A 161 -6.89 23.14 -2.35
C ARG A 161 -7.30 24.20 -1.33
N GLN A 162 -8.58 24.56 -1.27
CA GLN A 162 -9.08 25.48 -0.24
C GLN A 162 -8.89 24.93 1.19
N VAL A 163 -9.16 23.63 1.40
CA VAL A 163 -8.88 22.97 2.69
C VAL A 163 -7.38 23.02 3.01
N ALA A 164 -6.52 22.81 2.02
CA ALA A 164 -5.07 22.89 2.19
C ALA A 164 -4.61 24.30 2.61
N GLU A 165 -5.29 25.33 2.13
CA GLU A 165 -5.04 26.74 2.48
C GLU A 165 -5.74 27.18 3.78
N GLY A 166 -6.47 26.29 4.44
CA GLY A 166 -7.23 26.60 5.65
C GLY A 166 -8.51 27.41 5.40
N LYS A 167 -8.95 27.49 4.15
CA LYS A 167 -10.17 28.20 3.77
C LYS A 167 -11.40 27.30 3.89
N VAL A 168 -12.52 27.87 4.34
CA VAL A 168 -13.83 27.22 4.39
C VAL A 168 -14.75 27.92 3.42
N SER A 169 -15.47 27.17 2.61
CA SER A 169 -16.43 27.67 1.64
C SER A 169 -17.61 26.71 1.52
N VAL A 170 -18.62 27.06 0.72
CA VAL A 170 -19.74 26.15 0.42
C VAL A 170 -19.22 24.83 -0.12
N GLY A 171 -19.70 23.72 0.46
CA GLY A 171 -19.25 22.36 0.14
C GLY A 171 -18.01 21.91 0.90
N ILE A 172 -17.53 22.66 1.88
CA ILE A 172 -16.45 22.29 2.80
C ILE A 172 -16.94 22.39 4.24
N ALA A 173 -16.82 21.30 4.97
CA ALA A 173 -16.98 21.28 6.42
C ALA A 173 -15.64 20.89 7.05
N ALA A 174 -15.19 21.64 8.06
CA ALA A 174 -13.95 21.31 8.78
C ALA A 174 -14.17 21.46 10.28
N ALA A 175 -13.62 20.52 11.05
CA ALA A 175 -13.66 20.56 12.51
C ALA A 175 -12.42 19.89 13.09
N ASP A 176 -11.96 20.43 14.20
CA ASP A 176 -10.90 19.83 15.01
C ASP A 176 -11.52 19.35 16.32
N SER A 177 -11.31 18.07 16.66
CA SER A 177 -11.73 17.58 17.98
C SER A 177 -10.93 18.29 19.06
N PRO A 178 -11.59 18.86 20.09
CA PRO A 178 -10.87 19.47 21.20
C PRO A 178 -9.94 18.45 21.84
N GLN A 179 -8.75 18.88 22.23
CA GLN A 179 -7.89 18.10 23.12
C GLN A 179 -8.55 18.11 24.49
N VAL A 180 -9.45 17.19 24.75
CA VAL A 180 -9.85 16.89 26.10
C VAL A 180 -8.74 16.04 26.69
N PRO A 181 -8.02 16.49 27.73
CA PRO A 181 -7.14 15.60 28.48
C PRO A 181 -8.05 14.53 29.12
N GLY A 182 -8.16 13.39 28.45
CA GLY A 182 -8.82 12.23 29.03
C GLY A 182 -8.04 11.77 30.26
N PRO A 183 -8.70 11.15 31.24
CA PRO A 183 -7.95 10.51 32.33
C PRO A 183 -6.98 9.51 31.74
N VAL A 184 -5.72 9.65 32.08
CA VAL A 184 -4.68 8.65 31.79
C VAL A 184 -4.89 7.57 32.83
N PHE A 185 -5.43 6.42 32.42
CA PHE A 185 -5.45 5.21 33.22
C PHE A 185 -4.21 4.39 32.95
#